data_5cd113d5e736617a43b755ca3a34be73
#
_entry.id   5cd113d5e736617a43b755ca3a34be73
#
_cell.length_a   1.000
_cell.length_b   1.000
_cell.length_c   1.000
_cell.angle_alpha   90.00
_cell.angle_beta   90.00
_cell.angle_gamma   90.00
#
_symmetry.space_group_name_H-M   'P 1'
#
loop_
_entity.id
_entity.type
_entity.pdbx_description
1 polymer ?
#
loop_
_entity_poly.entity_id
_entity_poly.type
_entity_poly.pdbx_seq_one_letter_code
_entity_poly.pdbx_strand_id
1 'polypeptide(L)'
;MNHLTQSKMRIIFAGTPEFAAVSLRHLIDLQDVLNIQIVAVYTQPDRKSGRGQKLTASAVKQEAQAYNIPVEQPISFSLKYQPEQGVSGAVSRETLANYQPDIMIVAAYGLILPLGVLKIPKFGCLNIHASLLPRWRGAAPIQRAIMAGDQETGITIMQMAKGLDTGDMLYQVSCPILDTDTAQTLHDKLAIIGTDAITTVLQNLSHFQSLAETQDDSLANYAEKIHTQEGLIDWNQDALTIQRQIRAFNAYTYHKSERIKVLAALPIKFDQTTSIPAGQIVSVGKNAILVSCGTDANDMQHLINITSMQWSGGKPLTAEQICQTNKLCDGDHFEIKTHEK
;
A
#
# COMPACT_ATOMS: atom_id res chain seq x y z
N MET A 1 7.32 -43.11 26.21
CA MET A 1 7.44 -42.46 24.90
C MET A 1 7.95 -41.06 25.14
N ASN A 2 9.23 -40.81 24.87
CA ASN A 2 9.80 -39.47 24.99
C ASN A 2 9.21 -38.61 23.88
N HIS A 3 8.23 -37.75 24.19
CA HIS A 3 7.89 -36.62 23.34
C HIS A 3 9.11 -35.68 23.35
N LEU A 4 10.01 -35.86 22.41
CA LEU A 4 10.95 -34.81 22.03
C LEU A 4 10.05 -33.63 21.60
N THR A 5 9.87 -32.65 22.46
CA THR A 5 9.23 -31.40 22.12
C THR A 5 10.05 -30.76 21.01
N GLN A 6 9.57 -30.86 19.77
CA GLN A 6 10.20 -30.21 18.63
C GLN A 6 10.28 -28.70 18.95
N SER A 7 11.50 -28.15 18.92
CA SER A 7 11.70 -26.72 19.21
C SER A 7 10.86 -25.88 18.28
N LYS A 8 10.18 -24.85 18.80
CA LYS A 8 9.40 -23.92 17.99
C LYS A 8 10.31 -23.22 16.98
N MET A 9 9.82 -23.05 15.75
CA MET A 9 10.50 -22.25 14.72
C MET A 9 10.57 -20.79 15.17
N ARG A 10 11.77 -20.22 15.22
CA ARG A 10 12.04 -18.86 15.69
C ARG A 10 11.85 -17.85 14.57
N ILE A 11 10.89 -16.97 14.72
CA ILE A 11 10.51 -16.00 13.70
C ILE A 11 10.89 -14.58 14.15
N ILE A 12 11.56 -13.85 13.29
CA ILE A 12 11.59 -12.38 13.32
C ILE A 12 10.52 -11.88 12.38
N PHE A 13 9.68 -10.96 12.85
CA PHE A 13 8.72 -10.26 12.00
C PHE A 13 9.21 -8.82 11.74
N ALA A 14 9.20 -8.38 10.47
CA ALA A 14 9.60 -7.02 10.09
C ALA A 14 8.49 -6.33 9.31
N GLY A 15 8.01 -5.22 9.84
CA GLY A 15 6.91 -4.47 9.22
C GLY A 15 6.73 -3.10 9.86
N THR A 16 5.87 -2.25 9.26
CA THR A 16 5.65 -0.91 9.81
C THR A 16 4.16 -0.52 9.85
N PRO A 17 3.39 -0.51 8.73
CA PRO A 17 2.00 -0.04 8.71
C PRO A 17 1.02 -1.10 9.20
N GLU A 18 -0.27 -0.72 9.23
CA GLU A 18 -1.37 -1.60 9.62
C GLU A 18 -1.43 -2.88 8.78
N PHE A 19 -1.11 -2.81 7.48
CA PHE A 19 -1.00 -3.99 6.61
C PHE A 19 -0.13 -5.10 7.24
N ALA A 20 1.00 -4.72 7.80
CA ALA A 20 1.91 -5.66 8.47
C ALA A 20 1.41 -6.06 9.86
N ALA A 21 0.79 -5.14 10.60
CA ALA A 21 0.29 -5.41 11.95
C ALA A 21 -0.82 -6.47 11.96
N VAL A 22 -1.68 -6.50 10.94
CA VAL A 22 -2.72 -7.54 10.77
C VAL A 22 -2.07 -8.93 10.69
N SER A 23 -1.03 -9.10 9.85
CA SER A 23 -0.31 -10.37 9.74
C SER A 23 0.45 -10.73 11.02
N LEU A 24 1.07 -9.75 11.68
CA LEU A 24 1.77 -9.97 12.95
C LEU A 24 0.81 -10.50 14.03
N ARG A 25 -0.32 -9.83 14.23
CA ARG A 25 -1.35 -10.22 15.21
C ARG A 25 -1.80 -11.66 15.00
N HIS A 26 -2.13 -12.00 13.77
CA HIS A 26 -2.59 -13.35 13.43
C HIS A 26 -1.51 -14.42 13.68
N LEU A 27 -0.26 -14.13 13.32
CA LEU A 27 0.84 -15.06 13.60
C LEU A 27 1.11 -15.23 15.10
N ILE A 28 0.92 -14.17 15.90
CA ILE A 28 0.98 -14.25 17.37
C ILE A 28 -0.09 -15.20 17.90
N ASP A 29 -1.33 -15.06 17.41
CA ASP A 29 -2.45 -15.91 17.85
C ASP A 29 -2.27 -17.39 17.47
N LEU A 30 -1.57 -17.65 16.37
CA LEU A 30 -1.32 -19.01 15.86
C LEU A 30 0.01 -19.63 16.29
N GLN A 31 0.79 -19.01 17.18
CA GLN A 31 2.13 -19.51 17.55
C GLN A 31 2.13 -20.97 17.98
N ASP A 32 1.16 -21.40 18.76
CA ASP A 32 1.09 -22.78 19.23
C ASP A 32 0.60 -23.75 18.13
N VAL A 33 -0.33 -23.32 17.30
CA VAL A 33 -0.86 -24.13 16.19
C VAL A 33 0.19 -24.39 15.12
N LEU A 34 1.00 -23.37 14.80
CA LEU A 34 2.06 -23.42 13.80
C LEU A 34 3.40 -23.92 14.36
N ASN A 35 3.49 -24.18 15.66
CA ASN A 35 4.73 -24.47 16.36
C ASN A 35 5.84 -23.45 16.09
N ILE A 36 5.50 -22.15 16.15
CA ILE A 36 6.38 -21.00 15.93
C ILE A 36 6.54 -20.18 17.20
N GLN A 37 7.57 -19.34 17.25
CA GLN A 37 7.77 -18.31 18.26
C GLN A 37 8.23 -17.03 17.60
N ILE A 38 7.51 -15.92 17.78
CA ILE A 38 7.96 -14.60 17.37
C ILE A 38 8.93 -14.09 18.43
N VAL A 39 10.22 -14.10 18.10
CA VAL A 39 11.30 -13.80 19.04
C VAL A 39 11.64 -12.32 19.10
N ALA A 40 11.38 -11.58 18.03
CA ALA A 40 11.53 -10.13 17.96
C ALA A 40 10.72 -9.55 16.80
N VAL A 41 10.41 -8.27 16.90
CA VAL A 41 9.75 -7.49 15.87
C VAL A 41 10.66 -6.35 15.45
N TYR A 42 10.81 -6.15 14.14
CA TYR A 42 11.56 -5.07 13.54
C TYR A 42 10.61 -4.08 12.87
N THR A 43 10.76 -2.80 13.18
CA THR A 43 9.90 -1.74 12.60
C THR A 43 10.68 -0.45 12.40
N GLN A 44 10.14 0.47 11.59
CA GLN A 44 10.72 1.80 11.43
C GLN A 44 10.72 2.58 12.76
N PRO A 45 11.70 3.46 12.99
CA PRO A 45 11.68 4.38 14.12
C PRO A 45 10.38 5.19 14.18
N ASP A 46 9.97 5.55 15.40
CA ASP A 46 8.81 6.39 15.64
C ASP A 46 8.93 7.70 14.85
N ARG A 47 7.84 8.13 14.23
CA ARG A 47 7.80 9.35 13.41
C ARG A 47 6.79 10.34 13.94
N LYS A 48 7.08 11.62 13.73
CA LYS A 48 6.10 12.67 14.00
C LYS A 48 4.90 12.51 13.07
N SER A 49 3.69 12.45 13.61
CA SER A 49 2.47 12.30 12.84
C SER A 49 1.31 13.11 13.40
N GLY A 50 0.27 13.32 12.59
CA GLY A 50 -0.97 13.98 12.95
C GLY A 50 -0.84 15.50 13.24
N ARG A 51 -1.98 16.10 13.65
CA ARG A 51 -2.04 17.49 14.09
C ARG A 51 -1.28 17.61 15.41
N GLY A 52 -0.18 18.36 15.44
CA GLY A 52 0.68 18.56 16.62
C GLY A 52 1.99 17.78 16.59
N GLN A 53 2.30 17.04 15.51
CA GLN A 53 3.62 16.44 15.28
C GLN A 53 4.13 15.60 16.46
N LYS A 54 3.26 14.86 17.14
CA LYS A 54 3.65 13.95 18.22
C LYS A 54 4.34 12.71 17.64
N LEU A 55 5.39 12.24 18.32
CA LEU A 55 6.01 10.97 18.01
C LEU A 55 4.98 9.85 18.17
N THR A 56 4.75 9.10 17.10
CA THR A 56 3.77 8.02 17.06
C THR A 56 4.49 6.72 16.73
N ALA A 57 4.26 5.71 17.55
CA ALA A 57 4.73 4.35 17.29
C ALA A 57 4.03 3.78 16.04
N SER A 58 4.75 2.94 15.28
CA SER A 58 4.15 2.20 14.17
C SER A 58 3.07 1.24 14.66
N ALA A 59 2.13 0.86 13.80
CA ALA A 59 1.11 -0.13 14.13
C ALA A 59 1.74 -1.46 14.59
N VAL A 60 2.79 -1.90 13.90
CA VAL A 60 3.56 -3.11 14.25
C VAL A 60 4.22 -3.00 15.63
N LYS A 61 4.77 -1.83 16.01
CA LYS A 61 5.32 -1.61 17.35
C LYS A 61 4.25 -1.69 18.43
N GLN A 62 3.09 -1.06 18.19
CA GLN A 62 1.99 -1.08 19.15
C GLN A 62 1.50 -2.52 19.38
N GLU A 63 1.38 -3.30 18.33
CA GLU A 63 1.01 -4.71 18.39
C GLU A 63 2.04 -5.53 19.18
N ALA A 64 3.33 -5.42 18.83
CA ALA A 64 4.39 -6.14 19.54
C ALA A 64 4.45 -5.82 21.04
N GLN A 65 4.26 -4.54 21.39
CA GLN A 65 4.23 -4.09 22.80
C GLN A 65 3.05 -4.68 23.58
N ALA A 66 1.89 -4.83 22.96
CA ALA A 66 0.70 -5.43 23.59
C ALA A 66 0.94 -6.88 24.02
N TYR A 67 1.83 -7.60 23.33
CA TYR A 67 2.20 -8.98 23.62
C TYR A 67 3.60 -9.14 24.28
N ASN A 68 4.22 -8.04 24.71
CA ASN A 68 5.55 -8.03 25.32
C ASN A 68 6.66 -8.67 24.44
N ILE A 69 6.55 -8.53 23.13
CA ILE A 69 7.55 -9.00 22.17
C ILE A 69 8.64 -7.92 22.04
N PRO A 70 9.94 -8.29 22.07
CA PRO A 70 11.04 -7.35 21.85
C PRO A 70 10.90 -6.57 20.54
N VAL A 71 11.12 -5.25 20.57
CA VAL A 71 11.00 -4.36 19.40
C VAL A 71 12.34 -3.74 19.09
N GLU A 72 12.79 -3.94 17.85
CA GLU A 72 14.01 -3.35 17.30
C GLU A 72 13.65 -2.29 16.24
N GLN A 73 14.30 -1.14 16.32
CA GLN A 73 14.05 -0.01 15.42
C GLN A 73 15.35 0.50 14.77
N PRO A 74 16.07 -0.35 14.00
CA PRO A 74 17.29 0.08 13.35
C PRO A 74 16.99 1.13 12.27
N ILE A 75 17.92 2.08 12.13
CA ILE A 75 17.85 3.08 11.03
C ILE A 75 18.37 2.46 9.74
N SER A 76 19.35 1.55 9.82
CA SER A 76 19.99 0.93 8.66
C SER A 76 20.64 -0.40 9.03
N PHE A 77 20.70 -1.30 8.04
CA PHE A 77 21.53 -2.51 8.09
C PHE A 77 22.78 -2.39 7.21
N SER A 78 23.03 -1.24 6.59
CA SER A 78 24.22 -1.03 5.77
C SER A 78 25.48 -0.96 6.63
N LEU A 79 26.52 -1.73 6.29
CA LEU A 79 27.83 -1.64 6.96
C LEU A 79 28.51 -0.27 6.78
N LYS A 80 28.09 0.49 5.77
CA LYS A 80 28.55 1.87 5.54
C LYS A 80 27.86 2.88 6.47
N TYR A 81 26.76 2.49 7.11
CA TYR A 81 26.04 3.35 8.05
C TYR A 81 26.73 3.32 9.41
N GLN A 82 27.43 4.39 9.71
CA GLN A 82 28.20 4.58 10.96
C GLN A 82 27.85 5.97 11.53
N PRO A 83 26.75 6.09 12.28
CA PRO A 83 26.35 7.37 12.85
C PRO A 83 27.30 7.77 13.98
N GLU A 84 27.46 9.09 14.22
CA GLU A 84 28.19 9.61 15.39
C GLU A 84 27.46 9.24 16.70
N GLN A 85 26.15 9.16 16.65
CA GLN A 85 25.29 8.73 17.76
C GLN A 85 24.29 7.69 17.26
N GLY A 86 24.00 6.69 18.11
CA GLY A 86 23.06 5.63 17.80
C GLY A 86 23.72 4.33 17.33
N VAL A 87 22.92 3.44 16.73
CA VAL A 87 23.31 2.08 16.39
C VAL A 87 23.79 1.99 14.96
N SER A 88 25.01 1.49 14.75
CA SER A 88 25.55 1.26 13.40
C SER A 88 24.86 0.08 12.70
N GLY A 89 25.00 0.03 11.36
CA GLY A 89 24.44 -1.10 10.60
C GLY A 89 25.09 -2.45 10.95
N ALA A 90 26.33 -2.46 11.42
CA ALA A 90 27.00 -3.68 11.90
C ALA A 90 26.32 -4.21 13.19
N VAL A 91 26.13 -3.34 14.18
CA VAL A 91 25.45 -3.69 15.44
C VAL A 91 24.00 -4.12 15.17
N SER A 92 23.29 -3.45 14.26
CA SER A 92 21.93 -3.86 13.87
C SER A 92 21.87 -5.29 13.31
N ARG A 93 22.89 -5.71 12.54
CA ARG A 93 22.99 -7.11 12.04
C ARG A 93 23.33 -8.09 13.15
N GLU A 94 24.25 -7.73 14.04
CA GLU A 94 24.63 -8.54 15.20
C GLU A 94 23.41 -8.77 16.12
N THR A 95 22.66 -7.72 16.44
CA THR A 95 21.42 -7.82 17.21
C THR A 95 20.45 -8.80 16.56
N LEU A 96 20.27 -8.72 15.23
CA LEU A 96 19.39 -9.63 14.50
C LEU A 96 19.88 -11.08 14.59
N ALA A 97 21.18 -11.31 14.43
CA ALA A 97 21.79 -12.63 14.53
C ALA A 97 21.68 -13.23 15.94
N ASN A 98 21.76 -12.40 17.00
CA ASN A 98 21.65 -12.85 18.38
C ASN A 98 20.26 -13.41 18.74
N TYR A 99 19.21 -13.02 17.99
CA TYR A 99 17.89 -13.65 18.09
C TYR A 99 17.86 -15.07 17.53
N GLN A 100 18.88 -15.52 16.79
CA GLN A 100 18.97 -16.85 16.17
C GLN A 100 17.68 -17.21 15.41
N PRO A 101 17.24 -16.40 14.44
CA PRO A 101 16.00 -16.66 13.74
C PRO A 101 16.14 -17.84 12.77
N ASP A 102 15.12 -18.70 12.74
CA ASP A 102 14.99 -19.69 11.67
C ASP A 102 14.50 -19.03 10.38
N ILE A 103 13.60 -18.05 10.48
CA ILE A 103 13.04 -17.33 9.34
C ILE A 103 12.72 -15.88 9.71
N MET A 104 12.78 -14.99 8.74
CA MET A 104 12.29 -13.60 8.88
C MET A 104 11.11 -13.38 7.94
N ILE A 105 9.99 -12.91 8.47
CA ILE A 105 8.81 -12.54 7.70
C ILE A 105 8.78 -11.03 7.57
N VAL A 106 8.64 -10.54 6.34
CA VAL A 106 8.67 -9.12 6.00
C VAL A 106 7.35 -8.71 5.37
N ALA A 107 6.77 -7.60 5.82
CA ALA A 107 5.59 -7.00 5.21
C ALA A 107 5.68 -5.47 5.32
N ALA A 108 5.78 -4.77 4.20
CA ALA A 108 5.84 -3.31 4.14
C ALA A 108 6.81 -2.68 5.19
N TYR A 109 8.00 -3.24 5.35
CA TYR A 109 8.97 -2.83 6.38
C TYR A 109 9.56 -1.45 6.10
N GLY A 110 9.87 -1.17 4.83
CA GLY A 110 10.40 0.12 4.40
C GLY A 110 11.90 0.34 4.65
N LEU A 111 12.66 -0.70 5.01
CA LEU A 111 14.12 -0.72 5.01
C LEU A 111 14.66 -1.73 4.00
N ILE A 112 15.72 -1.35 3.31
CA ILE A 112 16.46 -2.27 2.46
C ILE A 112 17.21 -3.28 3.33
N LEU A 113 17.00 -4.56 3.07
CA LEU A 113 17.70 -5.68 3.71
C LEU A 113 18.87 -6.11 2.81
N PRO A 114 20.13 -5.78 3.16
CA PRO A 114 21.29 -6.22 2.38
C PRO A 114 21.43 -7.74 2.37
N LEU A 115 22.08 -8.30 1.35
CA LEU A 115 22.26 -9.75 1.20
C LEU A 115 22.79 -10.44 2.46
N GLY A 116 23.70 -9.77 3.20
CA GLY A 116 24.22 -10.28 4.46
C GLY A 116 23.16 -10.38 5.58
N VAL A 117 22.08 -9.63 5.52
CA VAL A 117 20.92 -9.76 6.45
C VAL A 117 20.00 -10.86 5.98
N LEU A 118 19.73 -10.96 4.68
CA LEU A 118 18.86 -12.00 4.10
C LEU A 118 19.37 -13.44 4.39
N LYS A 119 20.68 -13.56 4.64
CA LYS A 119 21.35 -14.86 4.94
C LYS A 119 21.46 -15.19 6.44
N ILE A 120 21.02 -14.31 7.35
CA ILE A 120 21.08 -14.57 8.78
C ILE A 120 20.05 -15.62 9.19
N PRO A 121 18.76 -15.53 8.81
CA PRO A 121 17.80 -16.57 9.12
C PRO A 121 18.09 -17.84 8.34
N LYS A 122 17.96 -19.00 9.01
CA LYS A 122 18.27 -20.32 8.45
C LYS A 122 17.51 -20.62 7.14
N PHE A 123 16.23 -20.25 7.08
CA PHE A 123 15.36 -20.41 5.91
C PHE A 123 15.20 -19.11 5.11
N GLY A 124 16.04 -18.11 5.39
CA GLY A 124 16.04 -16.81 4.72
C GLY A 124 14.88 -15.90 5.15
N CYS A 125 14.52 -14.98 4.26
CA CYS A 125 13.49 -13.99 4.52
C CYS A 125 12.35 -14.16 3.51
N LEU A 126 11.10 -14.18 3.98
CA LEU A 126 9.90 -14.19 3.14
C LEU A 126 9.24 -12.81 3.16
N ASN A 127 8.80 -12.34 2.01
CA ASN A 127 8.04 -11.10 1.90
C ASN A 127 6.58 -11.38 1.54
N ILE A 128 5.67 -10.72 2.25
CA ILE A 128 4.24 -10.65 1.89
C ILE A 128 4.10 -9.46 0.96
N HIS A 129 4.05 -9.69 -0.36
CA HIS A 129 4.00 -8.65 -1.35
C HIS A 129 2.58 -8.48 -1.91
N ALA A 130 2.08 -7.23 -1.96
CA ALA A 130 0.69 -6.92 -2.30
C ALA A 130 0.47 -6.77 -3.82
N SER A 131 0.97 -7.73 -4.60
CA SER A 131 0.65 -7.91 -6.03
C SER A 131 0.87 -9.35 -6.47
N LEU A 132 0.41 -9.68 -7.67
CA LEU A 132 0.76 -10.90 -8.40
C LEU A 132 2.08 -10.65 -9.14
N LEU A 133 3.21 -10.96 -8.49
CA LEU A 133 4.53 -10.82 -9.10
C LEU A 133 4.64 -11.70 -10.36
N PRO A 134 5.41 -11.28 -11.37
CA PRO A 134 6.38 -10.18 -11.38
C PRO A 134 5.78 -8.78 -11.63
N ARG A 135 4.45 -8.67 -11.77
CA ARG A 135 3.78 -7.38 -11.95
C ARG A 135 3.78 -6.58 -10.64
N TRP A 136 4.07 -5.28 -10.75
CA TRP A 136 4.07 -4.32 -9.63
C TRP A 136 5.11 -4.61 -8.53
N ARG A 137 6.36 -4.92 -8.91
CA ARG A 137 7.49 -4.84 -7.96
C ARG A 137 7.61 -3.43 -7.42
N GLY A 138 7.86 -3.26 -6.12
CA GLY A 138 8.14 -1.95 -5.53
C GLY A 138 7.16 -1.47 -4.46
N ALA A 139 7.06 -0.14 -4.30
CA ALA A 139 6.57 0.47 -3.07
C ALA A 139 5.03 0.66 -3.00
N ALA A 140 4.33 0.69 -4.14
CA ALA A 140 2.92 1.07 -4.18
C ALA A 140 2.06 0.19 -5.11
N PRO A 141 2.17 -1.15 -5.03
CA PRO A 141 1.50 -2.07 -5.95
C PRO A 141 -0.02 -1.89 -6.00
N ILE A 142 -0.66 -1.69 -4.85
CA ILE A 142 -2.13 -1.54 -4.72
C ILE A 142 -2.62 -0.35 -5.52
N GLN A 143 -2.01 0.81 -5.33
CA GLN A 143 -2.39 2.05 -6.00
C GLN A 143 -2.13 1.98 -7.50
N ARG A 144 -1.00 1.39 -7.90
CA ARG A 144 -0.63 1.26 -9.31
C ARG A 144 -1.56 0.31 -10.05
N ALA A 145 -1.99 -0.80 -9.43
CA ALA A 145 -2.96 -1.72 -10.01
C ALA A 145 -4.31 -1.04 -10.27
N ILE A 146 -4.85 -0.28 -9.29
CA ILE A 146 -6.08 0.49 -9.49
C ILE A 146 -5.92 1.53 -10.59
N MET A 147 -4.82 2.29 -10.59
CA MET A 147 -4.57 3.34 -11.58
C MET A 147 -4.43 2.80 -12.99
N ALA A 148 -3.79 1.65 -13.16
CA ALA A 148 -3.68 0.96 -14.44
C ALA A 148 -5.01 0.36 -14.93
N GLY A 149 -5.99 0.20 -14.05
CA GLY A 149 -7.27 -0.43 -14.36
C GLY A 149 -7.20 -1.94 -14.43
N ASP A 150 -6.27 -2.55 -13.70
CA ASP A 150 -6.19 -4.00 -13.56
C ASP A 150 -7.50 -4.53 -13.00
N GLN A 151 -7.94 -5.68 -13.51
CA GLN A 151 -9.19 -6.33 -13.08
C GLN A 151 -8.96 -7.21 -11.86
N GLU A 152 -7.71 -7.62 -11.63
CA GLU A 152 -7.28 -8.39 -10.46
C GLU A 152 -5.89 -7.95 -9.99
N THR A 153 -5.63 -8.22 -8.74
CA THR A 153 -4.33 -8.16 -8.09
C THR A 153 -4.22 -9.35 -7.14
N GLY A 154 -3.35 -9.31 -6.15
CA GLY A 154 -3.28 -10.39 -5.18
C GLY A 154 -2.14 -10.23 -4.20
N ILE A 155 -1.80 -11.34 -3.59
CA ILE A 155 -0.64 -11.48 -2.70
C ILE A 155 0.32 -12.49 -3.30
N THR A 156 1.61 -12.16 -3.26
CA THR A 156 2.69 -13.11 -3.50
C THR A 156 3.52 -13.26 -2.22
N ILE A 157 3.63 -14.49 -1.72
CA ILE A 157 4.67 -14.84 -0.75
C ILE A 157 5.92 -15.20 -1.55
N MET A 158 6.99 -14.42 -1.36
CA MET A 158 8.23 -14.59 -2.10
C MET A 158 9.43 -14.77 -1.19
N GLN A 159 10.42 -15.54 -1.61
CA GLN A 159 11.74 -15.61 -0.99
C GLN A 159 12.50 -14.33 -1.35
N MET A 160 12.95 -13.57 -0.37
CA MET A 160 13.68 -12.32 -0.67
C MET A 160 15.07 -12.61 -1.21
N ALA A 161 15.45 -11.88 -2.27
CA ALA A 161 16.74 -11.94 -2.93
C ALA A 161 17.39 -10.56 -3.04
N LYS A 162 18.56 -10.48 -3.68
CA LYS A 162 19.20 -9.21 -4.00
C LYS A 162 18.41 -8.52 -5.13
N GLY A 163 17.81 -7.43 -4.82
CA GLY A 163 16.96 -6.67 -5.76
C GLY A 163 15.63 -6.33 -5.14
N LEU A 164 14.91 -5.42 -5.77
CA LEU A 164 13.60 -4.98 -5.28
C LEU A 164 12.55 -5.96 -5.79
N ASP A 165 12.04 -6.77 -4.88
CA ASP A 165 10.97 -7.76 -5.12
C ASP A 165 11.23 -8.72 -6.29
N THR A 166 12.50 -9.15 -6.47
CA THR A 166 12.95 -10.01 -7.57
C THR A 166 13.16 -11.47 -7.20
N GLY A 167 12.92 -11.85 -5.96
CA GLY A 167 13.12 -13.23 -5.49
C GLY A 167 12.05 -14.20 -5.97
N ASP A 168 12.30 -15.48 -5.78
CA ASP A 168 11.42 -16.55 -6.24
C ASP A 168 10.06 -16.53 -5.55
N MET A 169 9.01 -16.78 -6.29
CA MET A 169 7.63 -16.82 -5.80
C MET A 169 7.32 -18.20 -5.21
N LEU A 170 6.86 -18.24 -3.96
CA LEU A 170 6.51 -19.48 -3.26
C LEU A 170 5.01 -19.77 -3.38
N TYR A 171 4.19 -18.75 -3.27
CA TYR A 171 2.74 -18.89 -3.26
C TYR A 171 2.06 -17.61 -3.70
N GLN A 172 1.01 -17.73 -4.50
CA GLN A 172 0.22 -16.60 -4.97
C GLN A 172 -1.27 -16.82 -4.71
N VAL A 173 -1.96 -15.75 -4.35
CA VAL A 173 -3.43 -15.74 -4.19
C VAL A 173 -3.96 -14.51 -4.90
N SER A 174 -4.86 -14.69 -5.88
CA SER A 174 -5.50 -13.58 -6.60
C SER A 174 -6.66 -12.97 -5.82
N CYS A 175 -6.93 -11.71 -6.10
CA CYS A 175 -8.03 -10.94 -5.54
C CYS A 175 -8.60 -10.02 -6.63
N PRO A 176 -9.90 -10.08 -6.96
CA PRO A 176 -10.50 -9.18 -7.94
C PRO A 176 -10.49 -7.74 -7.43
N ILE A 177 -10.25 -6.80 -8.34
CA ILE A 177 -10.38 -5.35 -8.09
C ILE A 177 -11.77 -4.93 -8.57
N LEU A 178 -12.64 -4.59 -7.65
CA LEU A 178 -13.98 -4.10 -7.98
C LEU A 178 -13.95 -2.60 -8.35
N ASP A 179 -14.89 -2.17 -9.18
CA ASP A 179 -15.03 -0.76 -9.56
C ASP A 179 -15.30 0.18 -8.36
N THR A 180 -15.76 -0.39 -7.25
CA THR A 180 -15.98 0.30 -5.98
C THR A 180 -14.77 0.29 -5.05
N ASP A 181 -13.72 -0.50 -5.36
CA ASP A 181 -12.54 -0.56 -4.51
C ASP A 181 -11.73 0.72 -4.57
N THR A 182 -11.42 1.24 -3.41
CA THR A 182 -10.39 2.25 -3.20
C THR A 182 -9.07 1.59 -2.80
N ALA A 183 -7.98 2.35 -2.83
CA ALA A 183 -6.70 1.85 -2.31
C ALA A 183 -6.82 1.34 -0.86
N GLN A 184 -7.67 1.97 -0.04
CA GLN A 184 -7.89 1.54 1.35
C GLN A 184 -8.66 0.22 1.43
N THR A 185 -9.79 0.08 0.72
CA THR A 185 -10.57 -1.16 0.79
C THR A 185 -9.81 -2.35 0.21
N LEU A 186 -9.05 -2.13 -0.86
CA LEU A 186 -8.22 -3.16 -1.47
C LEU A 186 -7.03 -3.54 -0.56
N HIS A 187 -6.41 -2.54 0.09
CA HIS A 187 -5.39 -2.76 1.12
C HIS A 187 -5.91 -3.67 2.25
N ASP A 188 -7.12 -3.39 2.76
CA ASP A 188 -7.69 -4.16 3.86
C ASP A 188 -8.00 -5.61 3.45
N LYS A 189 -8.53 -5.82 2.24
CA LYS A 189 -8.72 -7.16 1.66
C LYS A 189 -7.38 -7.91 1.53
N LEU A 190 -6.38 -7.27 0.94
CA LEU A 190 -5.08 -7.88 0.72
C LEU A 190 -4.31 -8.16 2.03
N ALA A 191 -4.51 -7.36 3.08
CA ALA A 191 -3.94 -7.63 4.39
C ALA A 191 -4.44 -8.96 4.97
N ILE A 192 -5.74 -9.26 4.82
CA ILE A 192 -6.33 -10.54 5.26
C ILE A 192 -5.81 -11.69 4.40
N ILE A 193 -5.86 -11.55 3.06
CA ILE A 193 -5.35 -12.58 2.13
C ILE A 193 -3.86 -12.86 2.38
N GLY A 194 -3.05 -11.82 2.63
CA GLY A 194 -1.62 -11.95 2.94
C GLY A 194 -1.36 -12.73 4.22
N THR A 195 -2.23 -12.55 5.19
CA THR A 195 -2.19 -13.28 6.46
C THR A 195 -2.46 -14.78 6.27
N ASP A 196 -3.49 -15.13 5.51
CA ASP A 196 -3.82 -16.53 5.18
C ASP A 196 -2.73 -17.16 4.31
N ALA A 197 -2.19 -16.41 3.34
CA ALA A 197 -1.15 -16.88 2.45
C ALA A 197 0.15 -17.22 3.18
N ILE A 198 0.63 -16.34 4.10
CA ILE A 198 1.84 -16.61 4.87
C ILE A 198 1.64 -17.77 5.84
N THR A 199 0.46 -17.92 6.43
CA THR A 199 0.10 -19.03 7.29
C THR A 199 0.17 -20.36 6.53
N THR A 200 -0.39 -20.41 5.33
CA THR A 200 -0.35 -21.56 4.42
C THR A 200 1.10 -21.97 4.12
N VAL A 201 1.95 -20.99 3.79
CA VAL A 201 3.38 -21.26 3.50
C VAL A 201 4.11 -21.77 4.73
N LEU A 202 3.88 -21.21 5.92
CA LEU A 202 4.53 -21.64 7.15
C LEU A 202 4.14 -23.07 7.59
N GLN A 203 2.91 -23.51 7.32
CA GLN A 203 2.45 -24.87 7.60
C GLN A 203 3.27 -25.93 6.86
N ASN A 204 3.82 -25.61 5.70
CA ASN A 204 4.64 -26.53 4.91
C ASN A 204 5.77 -25.80 4.15
N LEU A 205 6.58 -25.08 4.89
CA LEU A 205 7.63 -24.19 4.34
C LEU A 205 8.56 -24.90 3.36
N SER A 206 9.05 -26.10 3.72
CA SER A 206 9.97 -26.85 2.87
C SER A 206 9.35 -27.24 1.53
N HIS A 207 8.06 -27.55 1.50
CA HIS A 207 7.34 -27.86 0.28
C HIS A 207 7.28 -26.64 -0.63
N PHE A 208 6.82 -25.48 -0.12
CA PHE A 208 6.74 -24.27 -0.91
C PHE A 208 8.11 -23.78 -1.38
N GLN A 209 9.15 -23.90 -0.56
CA GLN A 209 10.51 -23.57 -1.00
C GLN A 209 11.02 -24.50 -2.10
N SER A 210 10.61 -25.78 -2.12
CA SER A 210 10.98 -26.72 -3.19
C SER A 210 10.26 -26.49 -4.51
N LEU A 211 9.13 -25.80 -4.49
CA LEU A 211 8.31 -25.43 -5.64
C LEU A 211 8.48 -23.96 -6.04
N ALA A 212 9.45 -23.27 -5.46
CA ALA A 212 9.67 -21.86 -5.72
C ALA A 212 9.89 -21.58 -7.22
N GLU A 213 9.15 -20.62 -7.78
CA GLU A 213 9.20 -20.25 -9.19
C GLU A 213 9.99 -18.95 -9.35
N THR A 214 10.98 -18.98 -10.24
CA THR A 214 11.75 -17.78 -10.60
C THR A 214 10.88 -16.85 -11.44
N GLN A 215 10.90 -15.56 -11.10
CA GLN A 215 10.13 -14.55 -11.82
C GLN A 215 10.67 -14.32 -13.24
N ASP A 216 9.76 -14.21 -14.21
CA ASP A 216 10.10 -13.77 -15.57
C ASP A 216 10.25 -12.24 -15.61
N ASP A 217 11.48 -11.76 -15.74
CA ASP A 217 11.80 -10.34 -15.79
C ASP A 217 11.19 -9.59 -16.98
N SER A 218 10.84 -10.32 -18.08
CA SER A 218 10.18 -9.71 -19.24
C SER A 218 8.75 -9.26 -18.96
N LEU A 219 8.11 -9.84 -17.95
CA LEU A 219 6.74 -9.52 -17.49
C LEU A 219 6.73 -8.51 -16.33
N ALA A 220 7.91 -8.16 -15.82
CA ALA A 220 8.02 -7.28 -14.67
C ALA A 220 7.73 -5.82 -15.02
N ASN A 221 6.99 -5.15 -14.15
CA ASN A 221 6.90 -3.70 -14.11
C ASN A 221 7.06 -3.19 -12.66
N TYR A 222 7.16 -1.88 -12.50
CA TYR A 222 7.50 -1.29 -11.21
C TYR A 222 6.40 -0.38 -10.69
N ALA A 223 6.05 -0.59 -9.42
CA ALA A 223 5.14 0.24 -8.63
C ALA A 223 5.94 1.28 -7.84
N GLU A 224 6.30 2.38 -8.51
CA GLU A 224 7.02 3.47 -7.88
C GLU A 224 6.22 4.07 -6.72
N LYS A 225 6.97 4.60 -5.74
CA LYS A 225 6.39 5.31 -4.62
C LYS A 225 5.49 6.45 -5.10
N ILE A 226 4.32 6.60 -4.47
CA ILE A 226 3.38 7.67 -4.79
C ILE A 226 3.91 9.02 -4.30
N HIS A 227 3.91 10.00 -5.20
CA HIS A 227 4.21 11.39 -4.88
C HIS A 227 2.92 12.19 -4.73
N THR A 228 2.93 13.20 -3.86
CA THR A 228 1.73 14.02 -3.58
C THR A 228 1.17 14.69 -4.83
N GLN A 229 2.03 15.04 -5.77
CA GLN A 229 1.64 15.67 -7.05
C GLN A 229 0.77 14.76 -7.91
N GLU A 230 0.96 13.45 -7.86
CA GLU A 230 0.15 12.48 -8.61
C GLU A 230 -1.33 12.49 -8.20
N GLY A 231 -1.65 13.06 -7.05
CA GLY A 231 -3.03 13.27 -6.61
C GLY A 231 -3.71 14.50 -7.25
N LEU A 232 -2.98 15.38 -7.93
CA LEU A 232 -3.59 16.51 -8.64
C LEU A 232 -4.37 15.99 -9.86
N ILE A 233 -5.68 16.27 -9.91
CA ILE A 233 -6.53 15.84 -11.02
C ILE A 233 -6.20 16.67 -12.26
N ASP A 234 -5.84 15.99 -13.34
CA ASP A 234 -5.80 16.55 -14.68
C ASP A 234 -7.15 16.32 -15.36
N TRP A 235 -7.96 17.38 -15.41
CA TRP A 235 -9.30 17.32 -15.98
C TRP A 235 -9.32 17.05 -17.51
N ASN A 236 -8.17 17.15 -18.20
CA ASN A 236 -8.05 16.77 -19.61
C ASN A 236 -8.01 15.25 -19.83
N GLN A 237 -7.83 14.46 -18.77
CA GLN A 237 -7.96 13.01 -18.84
C GLN A 237 -9.43 12.59 -18.96
N ASP A 238 -9.66 11.38 -19.47
CA ASP A 238 -11.01 10.81 -19.52
C ASP A 238 -11.57 10.52 -18.13
N ALA A 239 -12.89 10.42 -18.03
CA ALA A 239 -13.60 10.25 -16.77
C ALA A 239 -13.22 8.96 -16.02
N LEU A 240 -12.88 7.89 -16.74
CA LEU A 240 -12.49 6.61 -16.13
C LEU A 240 -11.08 6.71 -15.51
N THR A 241 -10.15 7.35 -16.20
CA THR A 241 -8.80 7.63 -15.68
C THR A 241 -8.85 8.50 -14.43
N ILE A 242 -9.67 9.57 -14.43
CA ILE A 242 -9.87 10.44 -13.26
C ILE A 242 -10.51 9.63 -12.11
N GLN A 243 -11.49 8.80 -12.39
CA GLN A 243 -12.12 7.96 -11.36
C GLN A 243 -11.13 6.96 -10.74
N ARG A 244 -10.26 6.34 -11.53
CA ARG A 244 -9.19 5.47 -11.04
C ARG A 244 -8.20 6.24 -10.16
N GLN A 245 -7.83 7.46 -10.57
CA GLN A 245 -6.97 8.35 -9.76
C GLN A 245 -7.60 8.68 -8.41
N ILE A 246 -8.91 8.99 -8.37
CA ILE A 246 -9.64 9.28 -7.13
C ILE A 246 -9.64 8.05 -6.20
N ARG A 247 -9.81 6.85 -6.74
CA ARG A 247 -9.80 5.60 -5.96
C ARG A 247 -8.40 5.21 -5.48
N ALA A 248 -7.38 5.46 -6.30
CA ALA A 248 -6.00 5.05 -6.03
C ALA A 248 -5.25 6.00 -5.09
N PHE A 249 -5.53 7.30 -5.18
CA PHE A 249 -4.74 8.33 -4.52
C PHE A 249 -5.58 9.24 -3.62
N ASN A 250 -4.91 10.13 -2.87
CA ASN A 250 -5.54 11.27 -2.24
C ASN A 250 -5.76 12.37 -3.29
N ALA A 251 -6.70 12.14 -4.22
CA ALA A 251 -6.95 13.01 -5.34
C ALA A 251 -7.46 14.41 -4.90
N TYR A 252 -7.01 15.43 -5.59
CA TYR A 252 -7.39 16.81 -5.29
C TYR A 252 -7.39 17.68 -6.53
N THR A 253 -8.13 18.76 -6.45
CA THR A 253 -8.19 19.81 -7.46
C THR A 253 -8.10 21.18 -6.79
N TYR A 254 -8.15 22.24 -7.58
CA TYR A 254 -8.24 23.63 -7.10
C TYR A 254 -9.46 24.32 -7.67
N HIS A 255 -10.09 25.14 -6.83
CA HIS A 255 -11.15 26.06 -7.23
C HIS A 255 -10.92 27.39 -6.52
N LYS A 256 -10.80 28.48 -7.28
CA LYS A 256 -10.48 29.84 -6.76
C LYS A 256 -9.23 29.80 -5.85
N SER A 257 -8.20 29.08 -6.29
CA SER A 257 -6.93 28.84 -5.58
C SER A 257 -7.04 28.04 -4.27
N GLU A 258 -8.22 27.59 -3.89
CA GLU A 258 -8.41 26.71 -2.73
C GLU A 258 -8.26 25.25 -3.14
N ARG A 259 -7.42 24.49 -2.39
CA ARG A 259 -7.23 23.04 -2.59
C ARG A 259 -8.42 22.28 -2.02
N ILE A 260 -9.01 21.42 -2.85
CA ILE A 260 -10.16 20.59 -2.48
C ILE A 260 -9.84 19.13 -2.79
N LYS A 261 -9.99 18.25 -1.83
CA LYS A 261 -9.90 16.81 -2.08
C LYS A 261 -11.18 16.31 -2.71
N VAL A 262 -11.05 15.46 -3.73
CA VAL A 262 -12.16 14.71 -4.31
C VAL A 262 -12.10 13.30 -3.73
N LEU A 263 -13.12 12.91 -2.98
CA LEU A 263 -13.11 11.68 -2.19
C LEU A 263 -13.83 10.52 -2.90
N ALA A 264 -14.87 10.84 -3.68
CA ALA A 264 -15.63 9.85 -4.42
C ALA A 264 -16.24 10.46 -5.68
N ALA A 265 -16.16 9.72 -6.78
CA ALA A 265 -16.77 10.10 -8.05
C ALA A 265 -17.07 8.86 -8.91
N LEU A 266 -18.04 9.01 -9.82
CA LEU A 266 -18.47 7.98 -10.75
C LEU A 266 -18.49 8.54 -12.17
N PRO A 267 -17.94 7.85 -13.18
CA PRO A 267 -18.07 8.24 -14.58
C PRO A 267 -19.52 8.17 -15.02
N ILE A 268 -19.94 9.15 -15.83
CA ILE A 268 -21.27 9.18 -16.45
C ILE A 268 -21.08 9.31 -17.96
N LYS A 269 -21.72 8.43 -18.73
CA LYS A 269 -21.80 8.58 -20.18
C LYS A 269 -22.56 9.85 -20.52
N PHE A 270 -22.03 10.61 -21.46
CA PHE A 270 -22.59 11.87 -21.89
C PHE A 270 -22.68 11.87 -23.42
N ASP A 271 -23.91 11.70 -23.92
CA ASP A 271 -24.18 11.56 -25.36
C ASP A 271 -24.55 12.93 -25.98
N GLN A 272 -23.75 13.95 -25.76
CA GLN A 272 -23.97 15.25 -26.42
C GLN A 272 -22.84 15.55 -27.41
N THR A 273 -23.23 16.15 -28.53
CA THR A 273 -22.33 16.55 -29.63
C THR A 273 -21.57 17.86 -29.34
N THR A 274 -21.88 18.54 -28.25
CA THR A 274 -21.26 19.82 -27.90
C THR A 274 -20.12 19.55 -26.89
N SER A 275 -18.91 19.94 -27.28
CA SER A 275 -17.74 19.86 -26.38
C SER A 275 -17.86 20.90 -25.26
N ILE A 276 -17.74 20.43 -24.03
CA ILE A 276 -17.70 21.28 -22.83
C ILE A 276 -16.24 21.39 -22.38
N PRO A 277 -15.70 22.57 -22.03
CA PRO A 277 -14.32 22.70 -21.55
C PRO A 277 -14.05 21.76 -20.37
N ALA A 278 -12.94 21.05 -20.41
CA ALA A 278 -12.56 20.13 -19.34
C ALA A 278 -12.43 20.86 -17.99
N GLY A 279 -12.92 20.24 -16.91
CA GLY A 279 -12.96 20.85 -15.58
C GLY A 279 -14.11 21.81 -15.32
N GLN A 280 -14.98 22.06 -16.32
CA GLN A 280 -16.18 22.89 -16.11
C GLN A 280 -17.22 22.12 -15.27
N ILE A 281 -17.74 22.77 -14.26
CA ILE A 281 -18.87 22.29 -13.47
C ILE A 281 -20.15 22.50 -14.27
N VAL A 282 -20.71 21.41 -14.79
CA VAL A 282 -21.92 21.45 -15.64
C VAL A 282 -23.16 21.65 -14.80
N SER A 283 -23.23 21.02 -13.63
CA SER A 283 -24.33 21.23 -12.70
C SER A 283 -23.96 20.88 -11.27
N VAL A 284 -24.55 21.60 -10.32
CA VAL A 284 -24.44 21.35 -8.87
C VAL A 284 -25.83 21.02 -8.34
N GLY A 285 -26.09 19.76 -8.04
CA GLY A 285 -27.36 19.27 -7.54
C GLY A 285 -27.24 18.52 -6.22
N LYS A 286 -28.37 18.17 -5.63
CA LYS A 286 -28.42 17.42 -4.35
C LYS A 286 -27.73 16.05 -4.43
N ASN A 287 -27.83 15.38 -5.58
CA ASN A 287 -27.33 14.02 -5.74
C ASN A 287 -26.05 13.93 -6.60
N ALA A 288 -25.66 15.03 -7.23
CA ALA A 288 -24.59 15.03 -8.21
C ALA A 288 -23.92 16.40 -8.34
N ILE A 289 -22.61 16.41 -8.50
CA ILE A 289 -21.83 17.51 -9.01
C ILE A 289 -21.21 17.00 -10.31
N LEU A 290 -21.78 17.42 -11.44
CA LEU A 290 -21.35 16.98 -12.76
C LEU A 290 -20.23 17.86 -13.27
N VAL A 291 -19.11 17.25 -13.62
CA VAL A 291 -17.92 17.94 -14.14
C VAL A 291 -17.52 17.32 -15.46
N SER A 292 -17.20 18.17 -16.43
CA SER A 292 -16.70 17.72 -17.73
C SER A 292 -15.25 17.25 -17.62
N CYS A 293 -14.94 16.18 -18.34
CA CYS A 293 -13.61 15.61 -18.46
C CYS A 293 -13.10 15.74 -19.90
N GLY A 294 -11.87 15.31 -20.16
CA GLY A 294 -11.37 15.09 -21.51
C GLY A 294 -12.10 13.96 -22.24
N THR A 295 -11.67 13.66 -23.46
CA THR A 295 -12.22 12.57 -24.27
C THR A 295 -11.54 11.24 -23.97
N ASP A 296 -12.27 10.15 -24.20
CA ASP A 296 -11.73 8.79 -24.19
C ASP A 296 -11.02 8.44 -25.51
N ALA A 297 -10.54 7.21 -25.64
CA ALA A 297 -9.85 6.71 -26.85
C ALA A 297 -10.73 6.69 -28.12
N ASN A 298 -12.04 6.92 -28.00
CA ASN A 298 -12.99 7.01 -29.13
C ASN A 298 -13.41 8.45 -29.39
N ASP A 299 -12.69 9.45 -28.88
CA ASP A 299 -13.00 10.88 -28.95
C ASP A 299 -14.37 11.27 -28.32
N MET A 300 -14.87 10.40 -27.41
CA MET A 300 -16.12 10.67 -26.71
C MET A 300 -15.84 11.37 -25.38
N GLN A 301 -16.46 12.55 -25.19
CA GLN A 301 -16.41 13.26 -23.93
C GLN A 301 -17.41 12.67 -22.95
N HIS A 302 -16.94 12.44 -21.71
CA HIS A 302 -17.77 11.98 -20.61
C HIS A 302 -17.79 13.00 -19.48
N LEU A 303 -18.78 12.88 -18.60
CA LEU A 303 -18.83 13.63 -17.35
C LEU A 303 -18.39 12.73 -16.22
N ILE A 304 -17.93 13.34 -15.15
CA ILE A 304 -17.75 12.66 -13.87
C ILE A 304 -18.71 13.26 -12.84
N ASN A 305 -19.41 12.38 -12.12
CA ASN A 305 -20.26 12.77 -11.00
C ASN A 305 -19.45 12.69 -9.72
N ILE A 306 -19.10 13.82 -9.14
CA ILE A 306 -18.47 13.89 -7.84
C ILE A 306 -19.55 13.81 -6.75
N THR A 307 -19.42 12.80 -5.90
CA THR A 307 -20.38 12.55 -4.81
C THR A 307 -19.88 13.00 -3.44
N SER A 308 -18.58 13.18 -3.27
CA SER A 308 -17.99 13.64 -2.00
C SER A 308 -16.69 14.41 -2.20
N MET A 309 -16.54 15.53 -1.49
CA MET A 309 -15.36 16.39 -1.48
C MET A 309 -15.01 16.85 -0.07
N GLN A 310 -13.78 17.33 0.11
CA GLN A 310 -13.32 17.88 1.37
C GLN A 310 -12.45 19.12 1.15
N TRP A 311 -12.86 20.26 1.67
CA TRP A 311 -12.08 21.48 1.72
C TRP A 311 -10.97 21.42 2.76
N SER A 312 -9.91 22.21 2.56
CA SER A 312 -8.80 22.30 3.50
C SER A 312 -9.29 22.64 4.91
N GLY A 313 -8.91 21.83 5.90
CA GLY A 313 -9.32 22.01 7.30
C GLY A 313 -10.77 21.64 7.62
N GLY A 314 -11.61 21.35 6.60
CA GLY A 314 -13.01 20.97 6.76
C GLY A 314 -13.24 19.48 6.95
N LYS A 315 -14.52 19.11 7.14
CA LYS A 315 -14.98 17.72 7.11
C LYS A 315 -15.35 17.31 5.68
N PRO A 316 -15.34 16.00 5.35
CA PRO A 316 -15.96 15.50 4.12
C PRO A 316 -17.41 15.97 4.00
N LEU A 317 -17.81 16.40 2.81
CA LEU A 317 -19.15 16.83 2.46
C LEU A 317 -19.67 15.99 1.30
N THR A 318 -20.95 15.62 1.35
CA THR A 318 -21.67 15.00 0.22
C THR A 318 -22.06 16.07 -0.82
N ALA A 319 -22.43 15.63 -2.04
CA ALA A 319 -22.93 16.54 -3.07
C ALA A 319 -24.11 17.40 -2.58
N GLU A 320 -25.04 16.83 -1.80
CA GLU A 320 -26.16 17.55 -1.19
C GLU A 320 -25.69 18.67 -0.27
N GLN A 321 -24.76 18.38 0.63
CA GLN A 321 -24.20 19.38 1.55
C GLN A 321 -23.45 20.48 0.81
N ILE A 322 -22.71 20.13 -0.25
CA ILE A 322 -21.98 21.09 -1.07
C ILE A 322 -22.96 22.02 -1.79
N CYS A 323 -24.02 21.48 -2.38
CA CYS A 323 -25.08 22.24 -3.04
C CYS A 323 -25.70 23.31 -2.10
N GLN A 324 -25.88 22.99 -0.82
CA GLN A 324 -26.41 23.92 0.18
C GLN A 324 -25.43 25.06 0.55
N THR A 325 -24.14 24.89 0.28
CA THR A 325 -23.12 25.89 0.68
C THR A 325 -22.91 27.01 -0.33
N ASN A 326 -23.40 26.85 -1.54
CA ASN A 326 -23.11 27.75 -2.70
C ASN A 326 -21.60 27.95 -2.96
N LYS A 327 -20.75 27.01 -2.52
CA LYS A 327 -19.30 27.08 -2.76
C LYS A 327 -18.91 26.76 -4.19
N LEU A 328 -19.75 25.97 -4.87
CA LEU A 328 -19.62 25.62 -6.28
C LEU A 328 -20.94 26.01 -6.98
N CYS A 329 -20.84 26.50 -8.19
CA CYS A 329 -21.99 26.88 -9.00
C CYS A 329 -21.88 26.30 -10.42
N ASP A 330 -23.01 26.18 -11.09
CA ASP A 330 -23.05 25.82 -12.50
C ASP A 330 -22.21 26.82 -13.31
N GLY A 331 -21.35 26.33 -14.19
CA GLY A 331 -20.46 27.16 -15.00
C GLY A 331 -19.11 27.49 -14.33
N ASP A 332 -18.93 27.23 -13.02
CA ASP A 332 -17.62 27.33 -12.37
C ASP A 332 -16.62 26.33 -13.01
N HIS A 333 -15.32 26.61 -12.84
CA HIS A 333 -14.24 25.74 -13.35
C HIS A 333 -13.30 25.31 -12.25
N PHE A 334 -12.91 24.04 -12.25
CA PHE A 334 -11.74 23.60 -11.55
C PHE A 334 -10.48 24.01 -12.33
N GLU A 335 -9.45 24.44 -11.61
CA GLU A 335 -8.21 24.89 -12.21
C GLU A 335 -7.47 23.73 -12.87
N ILE A 336 -7.14 23.87 -14.15
CA ILE A 336 -6.22 22.97 -14.85
C ILE A 336 -4.80 23.47 -14.55
N LYS A 337 -4.13 22.85 -13.58
CA LYS A 337 -2.71 23.11 -13.33
C LYS A 337 -1.91 22.07 -14.08
N THR A 338 -1.15 22.51 -15.07
CA THR A 338 -0.11 21.66 -15.67
C THR A 338 1.00 21.44 -14.66
N HIS A 339 1.46 20.18 -14.56
CA HIS A 339 2.67 19.90 -13.79
C HIS A 339 3.83 20.64 -14.45
N GLU A 340 4.28 21.75 -13.86
CA GLU A 340 5.62 22.27 -14.17
C GLU A 340 6.64 21.20 -13.76
N LYS A 341 7.43 20.80 -14.74
CA LYS A 341 8.46 19.76 -14.62
C LYS A 341 9.60 20.18 -13.69
#